data_44ff2a33f55548a4d93e53d368c95467
#
_entry.id   44ff2a33f55548a4d93e53d368c95467
#
_cell.length_a   1.000
_cell.length_b   1.000
_cell.length_c   1.000
_cell.angle_alpha   90.00
_cell.angle_beta   90.00
_cell.angle_gamma   90.00
#
_symmetry.space_group_name_H-M   'P 1'
#
loop_
_entity.id
_entity.type
_entity.pdbx_description
1 polymer ?
#
loop_
_entity_poly.entity_id
_entity_poly.type
_entity_poly.pdbx_seq_one_letter_code
_entity_poly.pdbx_strand_id
1 'polypeptide(L)'
;MKTTFLTGFLLMCACTLAAQSQPNTKTISVEVTNSWSKDKSDAPVVLKIKDLQPGFRVRSAVVMNGSEEIPSQLDDLNGDLKADELAFVMDIPAQSKKTLAITLSSAQ
;
A
#
# COMPACT_ATOMS: atom_id res chain seq x y z
N MET A 1 16.47 33.48 37.56
CA MET A 1 16.83 32.42 37.56
C MET A 1 15.92 31.41 37.79
N LYS A 2 15.09 31.33 38.56
CA LYS A 2 14.22 30.32 38.73
C LYS A 2 13.29 30.10 37.65
N THR A 3 13.15 30.90 36.72
CA THR A 3 12.20 30.74 35.64
C THR A 3 12.52 29.62 34.70
N THR A 4 13.70 29.10 34.81
CA THR A 4 14.09 28.09 33.85
C THR A 4 13.30 26.82 33.93
N PHE A 5 12.79 26.47 35.08
CA PHE A 5 12.10 25.22 35.12
C PHE A 5 10.76 25.24 34.41
N LEU A 6 10.27 26.38 34.05
CA LEU A 6 9.04 26.47 33.30
C LEU A 6 9.17 25.85 31.95
N THR A 7 10.33 25.98 31.37
CA THR A 7 10.49 25.40 30.05
C THR A 7 10.40 23.90 30.06
N GLY A 8 10.85 23.28 31.10
CA GLY A 8 10.74 21.83 31.18
C GLY A 8 9.32 21.38 31.17
N PHE A 9 8.45 22.19 31.68
CA PHE A 9 7.07 21.81 31.72
C PHE A 9 6.46 21.74 30.33
N LEU A 10 6.86 22.60 29.44
CA LEU A 10 6.36 22.56 28.08
C LEU A 10 6.78 21.31 27.33
N LEU A 11 7.93 20.80 27.67
CA LEU A 11 8.40 19.61 26.99
C LEU A 11 7.49 18.43 27.21
N MET A 12 6.83 18.40 28.33
CA MET A 12 5.95 17.29 28.61
C MET A 12 4.78 17.23 27.68
N CYS A 13 4.31 18.37 27.25
CA CYS A 13 3.20 18.38 26.30
C CYS A 13 3.58 17.74 24.99
N ALA A 14 4.80 17.91 24.57
CA ALA A 14 5.25 17.32 23.33
C ALA A 14 5.30 15.80 23.42
N CYS A 15 5.59 15.29 24.59
CA CYS A 15 5.65 13.85 24.77
C CYS A 15 4.31 13.18 24.57
N THR A 16 3.24 13.84 24.91
CA THR A 16 1.93 13.23 24.74
C THR A 16 1.59 13.00 23.29
N LEU A 17 2.09 13.82 22.40
CA LEU A 17 1.82 13.63 20.99
C LEU A 17 2.47 12.39 20.45
N ALA A 18 3.58 11.99 21.04
CA ALA A 18 4.28 10.81 20.58
C ALA A 18 3.54 9.52 20.88
N ALA A 19 2.51 9.59 21.71
CA ALA A 19 1.75 8.40 22.06
C ALA A 19 0.80 7.93 20.96
N GLN A 20 0.59 8.72 19.93
CA GLN A 20 -0.32 8.33 18.86
C GLN A 20 0.30 7.22 18.05
N SER A 21 -0.49 6.18 17.78
CA SER A 21 -0.01 5.06 16.98
C SER A 21 -0.04 5.40 15.51
N GLN A 22 0.88 4.82 14.77
CA GLN A 22 0.97 4.96 13.32
C GLN A 22 0.28 3.80 12.65
N PRO A 23 -0.31 3.99 11.47
CA PRO A 23 -0.86 2.86 10.72
C PRO A 23 0.27 1.94 10.25
N ASN A 24 -0.04 0.67 10.09
CA ASN A 24 0.89 -0.28 9.53
C ASN A 24 0.94 -0.12 8.02
N THR A 25 2.13 -0.19 7.46
CA THR A 25 2.31 -0.17 6.01
C THR A 25 3.33 -1.21 5.61
N LYS A 26 3.20 -1.70 4.40
CA LYS A 26 4.17 -2.64 3.81
C LYS A 26 4.23 -2.38 2.32
N THR A 27 5.44 -2.19 1.80
CA THR A 27 5.66 -2.02 0.37
C THR A 27 6.33 -3.27 -0.17
N ILE A 28 5.77 -3.82 -1.25
CA ILE A 28 6.27 -5.01 -1.90
C ILE A 28 6.47 -4.74 -3.38
N SER A 29 7.40 -5.49 -3.99
CA SER A 29 7.62 -5.45 -5.43
C SER A 29 6.91 -6.64 -6.05
N VAL A 30 6.14 -6.37 -7.10
CA VAL A 30 5.45 -7.42 -7.84
C VAL A 30 5.82 -7.29 -9.31
N GLU A 31 6.23 -8.39 -9.93
CA GLU A 31 6.59 -8.40 -11.33
C GLU A 31 5.43 -8.92 -12.15
N VAL A 32 5.04 -8.17 -13.18
CA VAL A 32 3.99 -8.55 -14.10
C VAL A 32 4.63 -8.77 -15.47
N THR A 33 4.39 -9.94 -16.06
CA THR A 33 5.05 -10.34 -17.29
C THR A 33 4.05 -10.58 -18.40
N ASN A 34 4.34 -10.05 -19.59
CA ASN A 34 3.63 -10.42 -20.81
C ASN A 34 4.60 -11.16 -21.71
N SER A 35 4.46 -12.48 -21.81
CA SER A 35 5.34 -13.30 -22.65
C SER A 35 4.81 -13.45 -24.07
N TRP A 36 3.68 -12.83 -24.39
CA TRP A 36 3.13 -12.89 -25.73
C TRP A 36 3.89 -11.97 -26.69
N SER A 37 3.74 -12.27 -27.95
CA SER A 37 4.33 -11.44 -29.01
C SER A 37 3.49 -10.20 -29.31
N LYS A 38 2.37 -10.01 -28.63
CA LYS A 38 1.47 -8.86 -28.82
C LYS A 38 1.31 -8.11 -27.51
N ASP A 39 1.08 -6.79 -27.64
CA ASP A 39 0.78 -5.95 -26.51
C ASP A 39 -0.55 -6.36 -25.88
N LYS A 40 -0.65 -6.23 -24.58
CA LYS A 40 -1.91 -6.39 -23.84
C LYS A 40 -2.35 -5.04 -23.35
N SER A 41 -3.55 -4.62 -23.76
CA SER A 41 -4.14 -3.39 -23.28
C SER A 41 -5.18 -3.72 -22.22
N ASP A 42 -5.22 -2.91 -21.16
CA ASP A 42 -6.19 -3.08 -20.08
C ASP A 42 -6.19 -4.50 -19.53
N ALA A 43 -5.00 -5.09 -19.39
CA ALA A 43 -4.87 -6.44 -18.86
C ALA A 43 -5.23 -6.44 -17.37
N PRO A 44 -6.17 -7.31 -16.96
CA PRO A 44 -6.54 -7.37 -15.55
C PRO A 44 -5.46 -8.09 -14.75
N VAL A 45 -5.16 -7.54 -13.58
CA VAL A 45 -4.24 -8.14 -12.63
C VAL A 45 -4.97 -8.27 -11.31
N VAL A 46 -4.99 -9.47 -10.77
CA VAL A 46 -5.66 -9.76 -9.50
C VAL A 46 -4.66 -10.44 -8.59
N LEU A 47 -4.43 -9.86 -7.43
CA LEU A 47 -3.50 -10.39 -6.45
C LEU A 47 -4.26 -10.74 -5.18
N LYS A 48 -4.03 -11.94 -4.66
CA LYS A 48 -4.64 -12.33 -3.39
C LYS A 48 -3.88 -11.69 -2.25
N ILE A 49 -4.59 -11.01 -1.38
CA ILE A 49 -3.97 -10.31 -0.26
C ILE A 49 -3.18 -11.27 0.62
N LYS A 50 -3.70 -12.46 0.86
CA LYS A 50 -2.99 -13.43 1.71
C LYS A 50 -1.62 -13.80 1.14
N ASP A 51 -1.48 -13.81 -0.17
CA ASP A 51 -0.21 -14.17 -0.80
C ASP A 51 0.82 -13.05 -0.64
N LEU A 52 0.37 -11.84 -0.38
CA LEU A 52 1.25 -10.69 -0.16
C LEU A 52 1.74 -10.59 1.28
N GLN A 53 1.16 -11.37 2.17
CA GLN A 53 1.58 -11.49 3.58
C GLN A 53 1.77 -10.15 4.28
N PRO A 54 0.74 -9.31 4.32
CA PRO A 54 0.89 -7.98 4.91
C PRO A 54 1.18 -7.99 6.41
N GLY A 55 0.63 -8.96 7.14
CA GLY A 55 0.80 -9.01 8.59
C GLY A 55 -0.16 -8.12 9.36
N PHE A 56 -1.10 -7.48 8.67
CA PHE A 56 -2.12 -6.63 9.28
C PHE A 56 -3.34 -6.59 8.35
N ARG A 57 -4.43 -6.01 8.85
CA ARG A 57 -5.62 -5.85 8.04
C ARG A 57 -5.42 -4.72 7.03
N VAL A 58 -5.50 -5.05 5.76
CA VAL A 58 -5.29 -4.08 4.69
C VAL A 58 -6.58 -3.32 4.44
N ARG A 59 -6.51 -2.00 4.52
CA ARG A 59 -7.66 -1.12 4.27
C ARG A 59 -7.46 -0.22 3.07
N SER A 60 -6.23 -0.06 2.62
CA SER A 60 -5.94 0.70 1.41
C SER A 60 -4.69 0.16 0.75
N ALA A 61 -4.56 0.43 -0.53
CA ALA A 61 -3.42 0.00 -1.31
C ALA A 61 -3.13 1.02 -2.39
N VAL A 62 -1.84 1.21 -2.68
CA VAL A 62 -1.38 2.08 -3.76
C VAL A 62 -0.48 1.26 -4.66
N VAL A 63 -0.78 1.26 -5.95
CA VAL A 63 0.00 0.54 -6.96
C VAL A 63 0.75 1.56 -7.79
N MET A 64 2.08 1.45 -7.82
CA MET A 64 2.92 2.39 -8.56
C MET A 64 3.68 1.67 -9.66
N ASN A 65 3.64 2.22 -10.86
CA ASN A 65 4.48 1.80 -11.96
C ASN A 65 5.47 2.94 -12.19
N GLY A 66 6.66 2.85 -11.57
CA GLY A 66 7.57 3.96 -11.53
C GLY A 66 6.96 5.13 -10.76
N SER A 67 6.81 6.27 -11.39
CA SER A 67 6.22 7.45 -10.77
C SER A 67 4.72 7.57 -11.04
N GLU A 68 4.15 6.64 -11.79
CA GLU A 68 2.72 6.70 -12.15
C GLU A 68 1.91 5.79 -11.24
N GLU A 69 0.86 6.34 -10.66
CA GLU A 69 -0.06 5.54 -9.86
C GLU A 69 -1.07 4.86 -10.77
N ILE A 70 -1.28 3.56 -10.56
CA ILE A 70 -2.29 2.78 -11.27
C ILE A 70 -3.50 2.66 -10.35
N PRO A 71 -4.69 3.14 -10.78
CA PRO A 71 -5.89 2.98 -9.98
C PRO A 71 -6.15 1.51 -9.67
N SER A 72 -6.50 1.23 -8.44
CA SER A 72 -6.74 -0.14 -7.99
C SER A 72 -7.91 -0.18 -7.03
N GLN A 73 -8.39 -1.40 -6.76
CA GLN A 73 -9.47 -1.58 -5.80
C GLN A 73 -9.19 -2.80 -4.94
N LEU A 74 -9.68 -2.75 -3.72
CA LEU A 74 -9.65 -3.87 -2.80
C LEU A 74 -11.03 -4.50 -2.78
N ASP A 75 -11.09 -5.81 -2.95
CA ASP A 75 -12.36 -6.53 -3.00
C ASP A 75 -12.49 -7.47 -1.81
N ASP A 76 -13.67 -7.46 -1.20
CA ASP A 76 -14.06 -8.38 -0.15
C ASP A 76 -14.99 -9.41 -0.80
N LEU A 77 -14.49 -10.62 -1.00
CA LEU A 77 -15.21 -11.63 -1.76
C LEU A 77 -16.21 -12.43 -0.92
N ASN A 78 -16.05 -12.44 0.40
CA ASN A 78 -16.88 -13.27 1.26
C ASN A 78 -17.71 -12.47 2.26
N GLY A 79 -17.66 -11.14 2.21
CA GLY A 79 -18.50 -10.32 3.06
C GLY A 79 -18.04 -10.18 4.51
N ASP A 80 -16.77 -10.54 4.80
CA ASP A 80 -16.25 -10.47 6.16
C ASP A 80 -15.65 -9.10 6.50
N LEU A 81 -15.77 -8.13 5.59
CA LEU A 81 -15.25 -6.77 5.73
C LEU A 81 -13.72 -6.70 5.73
N LYS A 82 -13.06 -7.75 5.27
CA LYS A 82 -11.62 -7.77 5.08
C LYS A 82 -11.33 -7.93 3.60
N ALA A 83 -10.32 -7.21 3.13
CA ALA A 83 -9.95 -7.29 1.72
C ALA A 83 -9.36 -8.67 1.42
N ASP A 84 -9.84 -9.30 0.35
CA ASP A 84 -9.36 -10.59 -0.12
C ASP A 84 -8.46 -10.46 -1.34
N GLU A 85 -8.74 -9.49 -2.20
CA GLU A 85 -8.00 -9.30 -3.44
C GLU A 85 -7.72 -7.82 -3.70
N LEU A 86 -6.61 -7.59 -4.37
CA LEU A 86 -6.27 -6.28 -4.95
C LEU A 86 -6.34 -6.44 -6.46
N ALA A 87 -7.13 -5.60 -7.12
CA ALA A 87 -7.36 -5.70 -8.55
C ALA A 87 -7.08 -4.38 -9.25
N PHE A 88 -6.48 -4.46 -10.43
CA PHE A 88 -6.24 -3.29 -11.26
C PHE A 88 -6.07 -3.75 -12.71
N VAL A 89 -6.04 -2.79 -13.63
CA VAL A 89 -5.75 -3.09 -15.05
C VAL A 89 -4.55 -2.25 -15.47
N MET A 90 -3.77 -2.78 -16.41
CA MET A 90 -2.63 -2.06 -16.93
C MET A 90 -2.28 -2.54 -18.33
N ASP A 91 -1.56 -1.70 -19.06
CA ASP A 91 -1.04 -2.06 -20.37
C ASP A 91 0.33 -2.70 -20.19
N ILE A 92 0.56 -3.82 -20.86
CA ILE A 92 1.82 -4.53 -20.78
C ILE A 92 2.30 -4.80 -22.22
N PRO A 93 3.35 -4.13 -22.66
CA PRO A 93 3.88 -4.33 -24.01
C PRO A 93 4.29 -5.77 -24.26
N ALA A 94 4.35 -6.15 -25.53
CA ALA A 94 4.75 -7.49 -25.94
C ALA A 94 6.11 -7.86 -25.36
N GLN A 95 6.22 -9.08 -24.87
CA GLN A 95 7.48 -9.65 -24.40
C GLN A 95 8.22 -8.76 -23.41
N SER A 96 7.48 -8.23 -22.45
CA SER A 96 8.04 -7.31 -21.47
C SER A 96 7.63 -7.67 -20.06
N LYS A 97 8.35 -7.11 -19.11
CA LYS A 97 8.05 -7.20 -17.69
C LYS A 97 7.92 -5.81 -17.14
N LYS A 98 7.03 -5.65 -16.16
CA LYS A 98 6.91 -4.42 -15.38
C LYS A 98 7.04 -4.78 -13.92
N THR A 99 7.86 -4.05 -13.20
CA THR A 99 7.97 -4.21 -11.75
C THR A 99 7.17 -3.10 -11.09
N LEU A 100 6.20 -3.49 -10.29
CA LEU A 100 5.30 -2.57 -9.62
C LEU A 100 5.65 -2.51 -8.15
N ALA A 101 5.52 -1.32 -7.57
CA ALA A 101 5.62 -1.16 -6.13
C ALA A 101 4.22 -1.04 -5.56
N ILE A 102 3.87 -1.95 -4.67
CA ILE A 102 2.55 -1.96 -4.05
C ILE A 102 2.71 -1.68 -2.57
N THR A 103 2.06 -0.61 -2.11
CA THR A 103 2.06 -0.25 -0.70
C THR A 103 0.71 -0.56 -0.12
N LEU A 104 0.71 -1.47 0.86
CA LEU A 104 -0.48 -1.85 1.60
C LEU A 104 -0.50 -1.08 2.91
N SER A 105 -1.68 -0.69 3.36
CA SER A 105 -1.82 0.09 4.59
C SER A 105 -3.03 -0.36 5.39
N SER A 106 -2.91 -0.25 6.71
CA SER A 106 -4.04 -0.47 7.62
C SER A 106 -4.90 0.79 7.76
N ALA A 107 -4.49 1.91 7.20
CA ALA A 107 -5.26 3.15 7.19
C ALA A 107 -6.05 3.27 5.90
N GLN A 108 -7.19 3.97 5.98
CA GLN A 108 -7.98 4.26 4.79
C GLN A 108 -7.54 5.54 4.12
#